data_76d523cb542fb30a38000b3bf99f11b6
#
_entry.id   76d523cb542fb30a38000b3bf99f11b6
#
_cell.length_a   1.000
_cell.length_b   1.000
_cell.length_c   1.000
_cell.angle_alpha   90.00
_cell.angle_beta   90.00
_cell.angle_gamma   90.00
#
_symmetry.space_group_name_H-M   'P 1'
#
loop_
_entity.id
_entity.type
_entity.pdbx_description
1 polymer ?
#
loop_
_entity_poly.entity_id
_entity_poly.type
_entity_poly.pdbx_seq_one_letter_code
_entity_poly.pdbx_strand_id
1 'polypeptide(L)'
;MKKIKTLTIYILGIFYLNVGVTHFTNPDFFLVIMPPYLHYQEFFVYLSGLFEILFGLMIIFKKTRFYGAWGIFFLLIAVFPANIYLYSSYEAQEILSITKEGSCIRLFYQIPLLILAYWHSLEKSSYKMDLFASAIFFPTIIYFLTLSN
;
A
#
# COMPACT_ATOMS: atom_id res chain seq x y z
N MET A 1 -4.81 2.77 23.66
CA MET A 1 -5.18 2.94 22.24
C MET A 1 -4.42 4.06 21.54
N LYS A 2 -4.38 5.34 22.05
CA LYS A 2 -3.66 6.45 21.36
C LYS A 2 -2.19 6.16 21.05
N LYS A 3 -1.43 5.55 21.98
CA LYS A 3 -0.01 5.19 21.74
C LYS A 3 0.15 4.16 20.63
N ILE A 4 -0.74 3.15 20.56
CA ILE A 4 -0.73 2.13 19.51
C ILE A 4 -1.03 2.77 18.15
N LYS A 5 -2.07 3.60 18.06
CA LYS A 5 -2.39 4.32 16.82
C LYS A 5 -1.24 5.21 16.35
N THR A 6 -0.55 5.88 17.27
CA THR A 6 0.64 6.67 16.91
C THR A 6 1.76 5.80 16.37
N LEU A 7 2.04 4.67 16.99
CA LEU A 7 3.05 3.71 16.54
C LEU A 7 2.72 3.19 15.13
N THR A 8 1.46 2.77 14.90
CA THR A 8 1.04 2.24 13.60
C THR A 8 1.10 3.29 12.49
N ILE A 9 0.88 4.58 12.80
CA ILE A 9 1.06 5.69 11.84
C ILE A 9 2.52 5.79 11.39
N TYR A 10 3.48 5.75 12.32
CA TYR A 10 4.91 5.80 11.96
C TYR A 10 5.33 4.59 11.15
N ILE A 11 4.90 3.38 11.55
CA ILE A 11 5.21 2.16 10.82
C ILE A 11 4.64 2.23 9.39
N LEU A 12 3.38 2.66 9.23
CA LEU A 12 2.76 2.78 7.90
C LEU A 12 3.46 3.84 7.04
N GLY A 13 3.83 4.98 7.63
CA GLY A 13 4.57 6.02 6.92
C GLY A 13 5.93 5.53 6.42
N ILE A 14 6.70 4.85 7.28
CA ILE A 14 8.00 4.26 6.91
C ILE A 14 7.81 3.15 5.86
N PHE A 15 6.78 2.33 6.00
CA PHE A 15 6.45 1.30 5.01
C PHE A 15 6.23 1.91 3.62
N TYR A 16 5.38 2.95 3.49
CA TYR A 16 5.14 3.60 2.20
C TYR A 16 6.37 4.34 1.65
N LEU A 17 7.19 4.93 2.52
CA LEU A 17 8.48 5.49 2.11
C LEU A 17 9.37 4.43 1.47
N ASN A 18 9.49 3.28 2.11
CA ASN A 18 10.31 2.18 1.60
C ASN A 18 9.77 1.64 0.28
N VAL A 19 8.46 1.37 0.20
CA VAL A 19 7.83 0.89 -1.05
C VAL A 19 7.97 1.93 -2.16
N GLY A 20 7.75 3.21 -1.88
CA GLY A 20 7.94 4.27 -2.86
C GLY A 20 9.39 4.37 -3.39
N VAL A 21 10.39 4.16 -2.54
CA VAL A 21 11.79 4.10 -2.98
C VAL A 21 12.04 2.88 -3.88
N THR A 22 11.40 1.74 -3.60
CA THR A 22 11.58 0.54 -4.45
C THR A 22 11.05 0.73 -5.88
N HIS A 23 10.11 1.64 -6.12
CA HIS A 23 9.66 2.00 -7.48
C HIS A 23 10.80 2.62 -8.32
N PHE A 24 11.78 3.22 -7.68
CA PHE A 24 12.95 3.83 -8.35
C PHE A 24 14.14 2.89 -8.39
N THR A 25 14.31 2.02 -7.40
CA THR A 25 15.48 1.12 -7.31
C THR A 25 15.25 -0.23 -7.97
N ASN A 26 14.00 -0.68 -8.07
CA ASN A 26 13.60 -1.93 -8.72
C ASN A 26 12.27 -1.73 -9.49
N PRO A 27 12.23 -0.89 -10.54
CA PRO A 27 11.01 -0.61 -11.29
C PRO A 27 10.45 -1.82 -12.03
N ASP A 28 11.28 -2.78 -12.41
CA ASP A 28 10.89 -3.95 -13.20
C ASP A 28 9.80 -4.78 -12.52
N PHE A 29 9.88 -4.92 -11.19
CA PHE A 29 8.84 -5.59 -10.40
C PHE A 29 7.45 -4.94 -10.62
N PHE A 30 7.40 -3.63 -10.63
CA PHE A 30 6.15 -2.88 -10.80
C PHE A 30 5.70 -2.84 -12.26
N LEU A 31 6.63 -2.81 -13.22
CA LEU A 31 6.33 -2.84 -14.66
C LEU A 31 5.65 -4.15 -15.04
N VAL A 32 6.09 -5.27 -14.50
CA VAL A 32 5.51 -6.61 -14.77
C VAL A 32 4.02 -6.68 -14.40
N ILE A 33 3.60 -5.96 -13.35
CA ILE A 33 2.21 -5.95 -12.91
C ILE A 33 1.36 -4.83 -13.54
N MET A 34 1.95 -4.01 -14.42
CA MET A 34 1.19 -2.94 -15.09
C MET A 34 0.32 -3.53 -16.20
N PRO A 35 -0.99 -3.22 -16.21
CA PRO A 35 -1.87 -3.69 -17.26
C PRO A 35 -1.41 -3.23 -18.65
N PRO A 36 -1.42 -4.11 -19.69
CA PRO A 36 -0.88 -3.80 -21.01
C PRO A 36 -1.69 -2.73 -21.78
N TYR A 37 -2.92 -2.45 -21.36
CA TYR A 37 -3.74 -1.39 -21.94
C TYR A 37 -3.35 0.02 -21.46
N LEU A 38 -2.51 0.13 -20.42
CA LEU A 38 -2.01 1.41 -19.95
C LEU A 38 -0.80 1.83 -20.80
N HIS A 39 -0.93 3.01 -21.45
CA HIS A 39 0.19 3.65 -22.11
C HIS A 39 1.09 4.33 -21.06
N TYR A 40 2.38 4.47 -21.38
CA TYR A 40 3.36 5.13 -20.48
C TYR A 40 3.50 4.44 -19.10
N GLN A 41 3.61 3.11 -19.10
CA GLN A 41 3.68 2.30 -17.86
C GLN A 41 4.80 2.77 -16.92
N GLU A 42 5.99 3.05 -17.43
CA GLU A 42 7.12 3.57 -16.63
C GLU A 42 6.75 4.88 -15.93
N PHE A 43 6.09 5.80 -16.63
CA PHE A 43 5.65 7.06 -16.04
C PHE A 43 4.72 6.81 -14.84
N PHE A 44 3.76 5.90 -14.95
CA PHE A 44 2.84 5.58 -13.86
C PHE A 44 3.53 4.86 -12.70
N VAL A 45 4.51 4.00 -12.98
CA VAL A 45 5.33 3.35 -11.94
C VAL A 45 6.10 4.40 -11.14
N TYR A 46 6.81 5.32 -11.77
CA TYR A 46 7.55 6.37 -11.06
C TYR A 46 6.62 7.38 -10.37
N LEU A 47 5.49 7.71 -10.99
CA LEU A 47 4.50 8.62 -10.41
C LEU A 47 3.88 8.03 -9.14
N SER A 48 3.52 6.74 -9.15
CA SER A 48 3.01 6.07 -7.95
C SER A 48 4.05 6.02 -6.84
N GLY A 49 5.29 5.68 -7.15
CA GLY A 49 6.40 5.70 -6.19
C GLY A 49 6.63 7.09 -5.58
N LEU A 50 6.56 8.15 -6.38
CA LEU A 50 6.65 9.53 -5.89
C LEU A 50 5.51 9.84 -4.91
N PHE A 51 4.28 9.48 -5.23
CA PHE A 51 3.14 9.68 -4.34
C PHE A 51 3.22 8.82 -3.07
N GLU A 52 3.74 7.61 -3.14
CA GLU A 52 3.99 6.78 -1.95
C GLU A 52 4.97 7.45 -1.00
N ILE A 53 6.08 7.99 -1.51
CA ILE A 53 7.04 8.75 -0.71
C ILE A 53 6.38 9.99 -0.11
N LEU A 54 5.68 10.78 -0.93
CA LEU A 54 5.04 12.02 -0.50
C LEU A 54 4.00 11.76 0.61
N PHE A 55 3.07 10.84 0.37
CA PHE A 55 2.00 10.54 1.33
C PHE A 55 2.52 9.79 2.55
N GLY A 56 3.55 8.93 2.38
CA GLY A 56 4.27 8.30 3.48
C GLY A 56 4.92 9.32 4.42
N LEU A 57 5.53 10.38 3.89
CA LEU A 57 6.03 11.50 4.69
C LEU A 57 4.89 12.29 5.33
N MET A 58 3.86 12.63 4.57
CA MET A 58 2.75 13.45 5.06
C MET A 58 1.98 12.79 6.21
N ILE A 59 1.84 11.46 6.23
CA ILE A 59 1.10 10.76 7.29
C ILE A 59 1.85 10.81 8.63
N ILE A 60 3.18 10.89 8.63
CA ILE A 60 4.02 10.97 9.82
C ILE A 60 3.77 12.28 10.57
N PHE A 61 3.67 13.40 9.86
CA PHE A 61 3.51 14.71 10.49
C PHE A 61 2.05 15.01 10.82
N LYS A 62 1.77 15.39 12.07
CA LYS A 62 0.41 15.61 12.55
C LYS A 62 -0.38 16.63 11.69
N LYS A 63 0.28 17.69 11.21
CA LYS A 63 -0.36 18.77 10.42
C LYS A 63 -0.83 18.30 9.03
N THR A 64 -0.13 17.36 8.42
CA THR A 64 -0.39 16.88 7.05
C THR A 64 -0.99 15.47 7.02
N ARG A 65 -1.10 14.81 8.18
CA ARG A 65 -1.55 13.42 8.33
C ARG A 65 -2.86 13.13 7.64
N PHE A 66 -3.85 14.00 7.79
CA PHE A 66 -5.14 13.85 7.14
C PHE A 66 -4.99 13.71 5.62
N TYR A 67 -4.25 14.60 5.00
CA TYR A 67 -4.01 14.59 3.55
C TYR A 67 -3.15 13.40 3.12
N GLY A 68 -2.11 13.06 3.90
CA GLY A 68 -1.27 11.89 3.64
C GLY A 68 -2.06 10.58 3.68
N ALA A 69 -2.92 10.42 4.69
CA ALA A 69 -3.74 9.23 4.85
C ALA A 69 -4.79 9.09 3.73
N TRP A 70 -5.45 10.18 3.34
CA TRP A 70 -6.34 10.18 2.18
C TRP A 70 -5.60 10.01 0.87
N GLY A 71 -4.39 10.56 0.75
CA GLY A 71 -3.52 10.33 -0.41
C GLY A 71 -3.20 8.86 -0.58
N ILE A 72 -2.80 8.16 0.49
CA ILE A 72 -2.58 6.70 0.49
C ILE A 72 -3.86 5.96 0.12
N PHE A 73 -5.02 6.35 0.67
CA PHE A 73 -6.30 5.73 0.38
C PHE A 73 -6.64 5.77 -1.13
N PHE A 74 -6.54 6.94 -1.74
CA PHE A 74 -6.81 7.09 -3.18
C PHE A 74 -5.73 6.45 -4.05
N LEU A 75 -4.47 6.47 -3.62
CA LEU A 75 -3.40 5.79 -4.33
C LEU A 75 -3.62 4.28 -4.37
N LEU A 76 -4.07 3.66 -3.26
CA LEU A 76 -4.44 2.25 -3.22
C LEU A 76 -5.56 1.92 -4.22
N ILE A 77 -6.54 2.80 -4.37
CA ILE A 77 -7.60 2.63 -5.38
C ILE A 77 -7.01 2.75 -6.79
N ALA A 78 -6.12 3.71 -7.02
CA ALA A 78 -5.51 3.93 -8.32
C ALA A 78 -4.61 2.76 -8.77
N VAL A 79 -3.90 2.10 -7.85
CA VAL A 79 -3.05 0.94 -8.17
C VAL A 79 -3.80 -0.41 -8.12
N PHE A 80 -5.08 -0.40 -7.78
CA PHE A 80 -5.90 -1.63 -7.74
C PHE A 80 -5.94 -2.39 -9.08
N PRO A 81 -6.04 -1.73 -10.26
CA PRO A 81 -5.97 -2.41 -11.55
C PRO A 81 -4.70 -3.22 -11.76
N ALA A 82 -3.55 -2.78 -11.23
CA ALA A 82 -2.30 -3.54 -11.30
C ALA A 82 -2.37 -4.85 -10.49
N ASN A 83 -2.98 -4.83 -9.31
CA ASN A 83 -3.20 -6.03 -8.52
C ASN A 83 -4.23 -6.99 -9.15
N ILE A 84 -5.26 -6.46 -9.84
CA ILE A 84 -6.19 -7.27 -10.63
C ILE A 84 -5.45 -7.92 -11.81
N TYR A 85 -4.60 -7.18 -12.50
CA TYR A 85 -3.81 -7.71 -13.61
C TYR A 85 -2.88 -8.83 -13.14
N LEU A 86 -2.15 -8.65 -12.04
CA LEU A 86 -1.32 -9.70 -11.45
C LEU A 86 -2.14 -10.98 -11.15
N TYR A 87 -3.36 -10.86 -10.63
CA TYR A 87 -4.23 -12.01 -10.37
C TYR A 87 -4.70 -12.70 -11.66
N SER A 88 -4.94 -11.95 -12.73
CA SER A 88 -5.48 -12.47 -13.99
C SER A 88 -4.42 -12.92 -15.00
N SER A 89 -3.18 -12.44 -14.89
CA SER A 89 -2.08 -12.71 -15.82
C SER A 89 -1.19 -13.84 -15.32
N TYR A 90 -1.24 -14.97 -16.03
CA TYR A 90 -0.33 -16.10 -15.78
C TYR A 90 1.14 -15.69 -16.01
N GLU A 91 1.40 -14.92 -17.08
CA GLU A 91 2.75 -14.44 -17.43
C GLU A 91 3.35 -13.57 -16.31
N ALA A 92 2.59 -12.62 -15.76
CA ALA A 92 3.06 -11.80 -14.65
C ALA A 92 3.32 -12.62 -13.37
N GLN A 93 2.49 -13.64 -13.12
CA GLN A 93 2.68 -14.56 -11.99
C GLN A 93 3.95 -15.40 -12.16
N GLU A 94 4.21 -15.90 -13.37
CA GLU A 94 5.39 -16.70 -13.68
C GLU A 94 6.68 -15.87 -13.54
N ILE A 95 6.73 -14.67 -14.13
CA ILE A 95 7.90 -13.76 -14.04
C ILE A 95 8.22 -13.42 -12.57
N LEU A 96 7.21 -13.15 -11.76
CA LEU A 96 7.40 -12.79 -10.35
C LEU A 96 7.47 -13.99 -9.41
N SER A 97 7.37 -15.21 -9.94
CA SER A 97 7.32 -16.46 -9.15
C SER A 97 6.25 -16.43 -8.05
N ILE A 98 5.10 -15.81 -8.34
CA ILE A 98 3.96 -15.68 -7.44
C ILE A 98 2.86 -16.64 -7.90
N THR A 99 2.29 -17.43 -6.99
CA THR A 99 1.16 -18.31 -7.34
C THR A 99 -0.12 -17.49 -7.52
N LYS A 100 -1.11 -18.09 -8.20
CA LYS A 100 -2.45 -17.46 -8.35
C LYS A 100 -3.11 -17.22 -6.99
N GLU A 101 -2.96 -18.13 -6.05
CA GLU A 101 -3.45 -17.99 -4.67
C GLU A 101 -2.73 -16.83 -3.96
N GLY A 102 -1.41 -16.70 -4.14
CA GLY A 102 -0.62 -15.61 -3.60
C GLY A 102 -1.07 -14.24 -4.14
N SER A 103 -1.32 -14.15 -5.45
CA SER A 103 -1.85 -12.92 -6.07
C SER A 103 -3.27 -12.58 -5.60
N CYS A 104 -4.11 -13.61 -5.38
CA CYS A 104 -5.43 -13.45 -4.80
C CYS A 104 -5.37 -12.91 -3.37
N ILE A 105 -4.50 -13.48 -2.52
CA ILE A 105 -4.29 -13.03 -1.15
C ILE A 105 -3.80 -11.57 -1.15
N ARG A 106 -2.87 -11.20 -2.03
CA ARG A 106 -2.38 -9.83 -2.20
C ARG A 106 -3.52 -8.85 -2.52
N LEU A 107 -4.43 -9.24 -3.40
CA LEU A 107 -5.60 -8.44 -3.76
C LEU A 107 -6.52 -8.22 -2.55
N PHE A 108 -6.78 -9.27 -1.75
CA PHE A 108 -7.59 -9.16 -0.53
C PHE A 108 -6.94 -8.31 0.56
N TYR A 109 -5.62 -8.38 0.73
CA TYR A 109 -4.90 -7.56 1.72
C TYR A 109 -4.89 -6.07 1.42
N GLN A 110 -5.29 -5.67 0.21
CA GLN A 110 -5.50 -4.26 -0.11
C GLN A 110 -6.69 -3.64 0.65
N ILE A 111 -7.71 -4.45 0.99
CA ILE A 111 -8.86 -3.99 1.79
C ILE A 111 -8.44 -3.55 3.21
N PRO A 112 -7.69 -4.35 3.99
CA PRO A 112 -7.11 -3.88 5.25
C PRO A 112 -6.30 -2.59 5.12
N LEU A 113 -5.47 -2.43 4.07
CA LEU A 113 -4.70 -1.20 3.87
C LEU A 113 -5.60 0.02 3.68
N LEU A 114 -6.70 -0.09 2.92
CA LEU A 114 -7.70 0.98 2.78
C LEU A 114 -8.32 1.36 4.13
N ILE A 115 -8.70 0.35 4.93
CA ILE A 115 -9.25 0.57 6.27
C ILE A 115 -8.22 1.27 7.17
N LEU A 116 -6.95 0.86 7.11
CA LEU A 116 -5.88 1.46 7.90
C LEU A 116 -5.59 2.90 7.48
N ALA A 117 -5.55 3.19 6.17
CA ALA A 117 -5.41 4.55 5.67
C ALA A 117 -6.56 5.44 6.17
N TYR A 118 -7.80 4.97 6.02
CA TYR A 118 -8.97 5.68 6.56
C TYR A 118 -8.87 5.89 8.08
N TRP A 119 -8.53 4.87 8.85
CA TRP A 119 -8.39 4.98 10.31
C TRP A 119 -7.35 6.01 10.72
N HIS A 120 -6.22 6.08 10.00
CA HIS A 120 -5.16 7.04 10.28
C HIS A 120 -5.52 8.48 9.89
N SER A 121 -6.50 8.68 9.00
CA SER A 121 -7.04 10.02 8.67
C SER A 121 -7.89 10.60 9.80
N LEU A 122 -8.46 9.76 10.66
CA LEU A 122 -9.34 10.20 11.74
C LEU A 122 -8.54 10.77 12.91
N GLU A 123 -8.82 11.98 13.31
CA GLU A 123 -8.23 12.58 14.53
C GLU A 123 -8.74 11.88 15.80
N LYS A 124 -10.04 11.58 15.81
CA LYS A 124 -10.69 10.79 16.89
C LYS A 124 -11.40 9.62 16.25
N SER A 125 -11.24 8.45 16.86
CA SER A 125 -11.90 7.22 16.44
C SER A 125 -12.54 6.53 17.65
N SER A 126 -13.56 5.71 17.41
CA SER A 126 -14.19 4.92 18.47
C SER A 126 -13.23 3.86 18.98
N TYR A 127 -13.43 3.42 20.24
CA TYR A 127 -12.64 2.33 20.83
C TYR A 127 -12.72 1.05 19.99
N LYS A 128 -13.91 0.73 19.44
CA LYS A 128 -14.11 -0.45 18.58
C LYS A 128 -13.30 -0.36 17.30
N MET A 129 -13.28 0.81 16.68
CA MET A 129 -12.47 1.06 15.46
C MET A 129 -10.97 0.96 15.76
N ASP A 130 -10.52 1.53 16.87
CA ASP A 130 -9.13 1.46 17.29
C ASP A 130 -8.68 0.01 17.56
N LEU A 131 -9.52 -0.78 18.23
CA LEU A 131 -9.23 -2.18 18.53
C LEU A 131 -9.16 -3.02 17.23
N PHE A 132 -10.16 -2.89 16.37
CA PHE A 132 -10.23 -3.60 15.09
C PHE A 132 -9.04 -3.24 14.18
N ALA A 133 -8.80 -1.95 13.96
CA ALA A 133 -7.71 -1.48 13.11
C ALA A 133 -6.32 -1.90 13.64
N SER A 134 -6.13 -1.86 14.96
CA SER A 134 -4.89 -2.35 15.59
C SER A 134 -4.70 -3.85 15.40
N ALA A 135 -5.78 -4.64 15.46
CA ALA A 135 -5.72 -6.10 15.28
C ALA A 135 -5.36 -6.49 13.84
N ILE A 136 -5.87 -5.77 12.83
CA ILE A 136 -5.56 -6.07 11.42
C ILE A 136 -4.25 -5.46 10.96
N PHE A 137 -3.69 -4.46 11.67
CA PHE A 137 -2.51 -3.72 11.25
C PHE A 137 -1.28 -4.63 11.10
N PHE A 138 -0.90 -5.31 12.17
CA PHE A 138 0.33 -6.10 12.18
C PHE A 138 0.32 -7.25 11.18
N PRO A 139 -0.74 -8.09 11.09
CA PRO A 139 -0.81 -9.11 10.05
C PRO A 139 -0.70 -8.53 8.63
N THR A 140 -1.33 -7.38 8.38
CA THR A 140 -1.29 -6.73 7.07
C THR A 140 0.12 -6.27 6.71
N ILE A 141 0.80 -5.55 7.60
CA ILE A 141 2.14 -5.04 7.32
C ILE A 141 3.15 -6.19 7.22
N ILE A 142 3.08 -7.19 8.10
CA ILE A 142 3.95 -8.37 8.03
C ILE A 142 3.78 -9.07 6.69
N TYR A 143 2.54 -9.29 6.22
CA TYR A 143 2.29 -9.89 4.92
C TYR A 143 3.01 -9.14 3.79
N PHE A 144 2.86 -7.83 3.70
CA PHE A 144 3.52 -7.05 2.63
C PHE A 144 5.05 -7.02 2.76
N LEU A 145 5.59 -7.04 3.98
CA LEU A 145 7.04 -7.13 4.18
C LEU A 145 7.61 -8.49 3.77
N THR A 146 6.84 -9.57 3.86
CA THR A 146 7.28 -10.89 3.38
C THR A 146 7.27 -11.02 1.85
N LEU A 147 6.56 -10.14 1.14
CA LEU A 147 6.55 -10.11 -0.33
C LEU A 147 7.72 -9.30 -0.91
N SER A 148 8.37 -8.47 -0.10
CA SER A 148 9.46 -7.57 -0.54
C SER A 148 10.86 -8.19 -0.37
N ASN A 149 10.94 -9.40 0.13
CA ASN A 149 12.16 -10.21 0.27
C ASN A 149 12.15 -11.37 -0.73
#